data_f5aa674835b882c530d13d965f304060
#
_entry.id   f5aa674835b882c530d13d965f304060
#
_cell.length_a   1.000
_cell.length_b   1.000
_cell.length_c   1.000
_cell.angle_alpha   90.00
_cell.angle_beta   90.00
_cell.angle_gamma   90.00
#
_symmetry.space_group_name_H-M   'P 1'
#
loop_
_entity.id
_entity.type
_entity.pdbx_description
1 polymer ?
#
loop_
_entity_poly.entity_id
_entity_poly.type
_entity_poly.pdbx_seq_one_letter_code
_entity_poly.pdbx_strand_id
1 'polypeptide(L)'
;MSSPKPELEFVSTADPACRGSLRDVLLSAMPAKGGLWVPTRIPQVGPDFLERHRHASYADLAEAVIAPYFAEALGPAELRRLCQEAFDFPVPLVRPQGFQGSSSGRIGVLELFHGPSAAFKDFAVRTLVRVTARVLGNDFPQLTVLAATSGDTGAAVTEACAGVPGVRAVVLYPRVGVSAVQESQIARARPGVVALSVDGTFDDCQAMVKRALADESLRRRRPLLTANSINPVRLIAQVPFAFHAKRLVAPGARMGVVVPSGNLGNIGAVQLARRMGLEVAALVAATNVNSPLPELFATGQYRPRRATPTASNAMDIGDPNNLARLLAWREGGPAVSAVTVDDRQTIDAMRRVRAAGGYVLCPHSAVGWKAAEDLLATADGARLDDVVVFGTAHPAKFPDVLQEAFGDARASRFPGQLPAPAPLRIGNDFEAVRRVLESEAGF
;
A
#
# COMPACT_ATOMS: atom_id res chain seq x y z
N MET A 1 35.05 16.30 -14.35
CA MET A 1 33.61 16.42 -14.65
C MET A 1 33.05 15.01 -14.74
N SER A 2 32.31 14.53 -13.72
CA SER A 2 31.65 13.23 -13.81
C SER A 2 30.53 13.34 -14.84
N SER A 3 30.51 12.43 -15.81
CA SER A 3 29.37 12.30 -16.75
C SER A 3 28.06 12.29 -15.96
N PRO A 4 27.00 13.00 -16.41
CA PRO A 4 25.71 12.95 -15.75
C PRO A 4 25.29 11.49 -15.66
N LYS A 5 24.88 11.04 -14.45
CA LYS A 5 24.32 9.70 -14.29
C LYS A 5 23.08 9.62 -15.17
N PRO A 6 22.92 8.56 -15.98
CA PRO A 6 21.74 8.46 -16.84
C PRO A 6 20.48 8.47 -15.98
N GLU A 7 19.48 9.24 -16.41
CA GLU A 7 18.17 9.32 -15.79
C GLU A 7 17.60 7.92 -15.51
N LEU A 8 16.91 7.75 -14.37
CA LEU A 8 16.30 6.49 -14.06
C LEU A 8 15.09 6.26 -14.98
N GLU A 9 15.21 5.31 -15.87
CA GLU A 9 14.12 4.85 -16.72
C GLU A 9 13.35 3.72 -16.06
N PHE A 10 12.13 3.55 -16.53
CA PHE A 10 11.27 2.41 -16.23
C PHE A 10 11.05 1.58 -17.49
N VAL A 11 10.82 0.29 -17.29
CA VAL A 11 10.58 -0.67 -18.37
C VAL A 11 9.32 -1.50 -18.06
N SER A 12 8.61 -1.93 -19.10
CA SER A 12 7.47 -2.82 -18.93
C SER A 12 7.89 -4.24 -18.55
N THR A 13 7.18 -4.86 -17.62
CA THR A 13 7.37 -6.29 -17.31
C THR A 13 6.95 -7.23 -18.45
N ALA A 14 6.15 -6.75 -19.41
CA ALA A 14 5.67 -7.54 -20.55
C ALA A 14 6.48 -7.30 -21.84
N ASP A 15 7.07 -6.11 -22.00
CA ASP A 15 7.83 -5.73 -23.21
C ASP A 15 9.09 -4.91 -22.81
N PRO A 16 10.28 -5.51 -22.81
CA PRO A 16 11.51 -4.82 -22.47
C PRO A 16 11.88 -3.64 -23.39
N ALA A 17 11.29 -3.57 -24.57
CA ALA A 17 11.46 -2.44 -25.49
C ALA A 17 10.60 -1.23 -25.10
N CYS A 18 9.53 -1.44 -24.31
CA CYS A 18 8.67 -0.37 -23.83
C CYS A 18 9.30 0.29 -22.61
N ARG A 19 9.91 1.45 -22.78
CA ARG A 19 10.57 2.24 -21.75
C ARG A 19 9.87 3.57 -21.54
N GLY A 20 10.06 4.17 -20.38
CA GLY A 20 9.50 5.47 -20.04
C GLY A 20 10.29 6.15 -18.92
N SER A 21 10.25 7.47 -18.90
CA SER A 21 10.75 8.31 -17.81
C SER A 21 9.81 8.27 -16.60
N LEU A 22 10.23 8.86 -15.47
CA LEU A 22 9.34 9.05 -14.33
C LEU A 22 8.09 9.85 -14.72
N ARG A 23 8.23 10.85 -15.60
CA ARG A 23 7.12 11.65 -16.11
C ARG A 23 6.08 10.78 -16.86
N ASP A 24 6.55 9.90 -17.74
CA ASP A 24 5.67 8.98 -18.49
C ASP A 24 4.91 8.05 -17.56
N VAL A 25 5.59 7.54 -16.55
CA VAL A 25 5.01 6.65 -15.51
C VAL A 25 3.97 7.37 -14.64
N LEU A 26 4.15 8.65 -14.37
CA LEU A 26 3.17 9.45 -13.65
C LEU A 26 1.94 9.73 -14.50
N LEU A 27 2.11 10.06 -15.80
CA LEU A 27 1.02 10.32 -16.74
C LEU A 27 0.30 9.04 -17.18
N SER A 28 1.01 7.92 -17.22
CA SER A 28 0.46 6.63 -17.61
C SER A 28 0.94 5.54 -16.65
N ALA A 29 0.13 5.24 -15.65
CA ALA A 29 0.47 4.23 -14.64
C ALA A 29 0.72 2.82 -15.21
N MET A 30 0.34 2.57 -16.47
CA MET A 30 0.55 1.31 -17.19
C MET A 30 1.27 1.57 -18.51
N PRO A 31 2.19 0.66 -18.90
CA PRO A 31 2.80 0.67 -20.22
C PRO A 31 1.75 0.48 -21.33
N ALA A 32 1.93 1.14 -22.49
CA ALA A 32 0.98 1.08 -23.61
C ALA A 32 0.76 -0.33 -24.17
N LYS A 33 1.77 -1.20 -24.08
CA LYS A 33 1.75 -2.58 -24.57
C LYS A 33 1.45 -3.62 -23.47
N GLY A 34 0.90 -3.19 -22.34
CA GLY A 34 0.62 -4.06 -21.20
C GLY A 34 1.80 -4.25 -20.26
N GLY A 35 1.59 -5.11 -19.25
CA GLY A 35 2.54 -5.27 -18.14
C GLY A 35 2.49 -4.11 -17.15
N LEU A 36 3.52 -4.02 -16.33
CA LEU A 36 3.67 -3.00 -15.31
C LEU A 36 5.06 -2.35 -15.39
N TRP A 37 5.14 -1.07 -15.03
CA TRP A 37 6.40 -0.37 -14.95
C TRP A 37 7.26 -0.88 -13.79
N VAL A 38 8.52 -1.22 -14.07
CA VAL A 38 9.58 -1.50 -13.09
C VAL A 38 10.81 -0.65 -13.42
N PRO A 39 11.63 -0.23 -12.44
CA PRO A 39 12.85 0.52 -12.72
C PRO A 39 13.84 -0.35 -13.50
N THR A 40 14.52 0.22 -14.49
CA THR A 40 15.51 -0.47 -15.34
C THR A 40 16.75 -0.90 -14.56
N ARG A 41 17.06 -0.21 -13.46
CA ARG A 41 18.12 -0.57 -12.53
C ARG A 41 17.62 -0.50 -11.09
N ILE A 42 18.12 -1.39 -10.26
CA ILE A 42 17.83 -1.41 -8.83
C ILE A 42 19.05 -0.84 -8.09
N PRO A 43 18.90 0.34 -7.43
CA PRO A 43 19.98 0.93 -6.65
C PRO A 43 20.45 -0.01 -5.54
N GLN A 44 21.75 -0.07 -5.31
CA GLN A 44 22.32 -0.87 -4.22
C GLN A 44 22.62 0.03 -3.03
N VAL A 45 22.32 -0.43 -1.82
CA VAL A 45 22.74 0.22 -0.58
C VAL A 45 24.06 -0.36 -0.09
N GLY A 46 24.91 0.49 0.47
CA GLY A 46 26.16 0.04 1.08
C GLY A 46 25.93 -0.69 2.40
N PRO A 47 26.92 -1.48 2.88
CA PRO A 47 26.79 -2.31 4.07
C PRO A 47 26.52 -1.50 5.35
N ASP A 48 27.02 -0.27 5.42
CA ASP A 48 26.88 0.66 6.55
C ASP A 48 25.64 1.56 6.46
N PHE A 49 24.75 1.34 5.47
CA PHE A 49 23.58 2.18 5.23
C PHE A 49 22.66 2.28 6.46
N LEU A 50 22.33 1.14 7.07
CA LEU A 50 21.45 1.10 8.24
C LEU A 50 22.09 1.74 9.46
N GLU A 51 23.41 1.56 9.65
CA GLU A 51 24.13 2.16 10.77
C GLU A 51 24.15 3.69 10.65
N ARG A 52 24.44 4.24 9.49
CA ARG A 52 24.38 5.70 9.24
C ARG A 52 22.99 6.30 9.50
N HIS A 53 21.92 5.50 9.33
CA HIS A 53 20.56 5.96 9.52
C HIS A 53 19.90 5.42 10.79
N ARG A 54 20.68 4.87 11.74
CA ARG A 54 20.17 4.23 12.95
C ARG A 54 19.24 5.15 13.76
N HIS A 55 19.62 6.41 13.91
CA HIS A 55 18.92 7.42 14.71
C HIS A 55 18.15 8.45 13.86
N ALA A 56 18.13 8.28 12.54
CA ALA A 56 17.40 9.17 11.65
C ALA A 56 15.87 9.08 11.90
N SER A 57 15.14 10.14 11.62
CA SER A 57 13.68 10.04 11.57
C SER A 57 13.22 9.02 10.51
N TYR A 58 11.94 8.60 10.54
CA TYR A 58 11.42 7.76 9.46
C TYR A 58 11.47 8.49 8.12
N ALA A 59 11.15 9.79 8.10
CA ALA A 59 11.17 10.61 6.89
C ALA A 59 12.58 10.71 6.27
N ASP A 60 13.62 10.91 7.10
CA ASP A 60 15.01 10.99 6.62
C ASP A 60 15.52 9.63 6.10
N LEU A 61 15.16 8.52 6.76
CA LEU A 61 15.46 7.19 6.25
C LEU A 61 14.74 6.96 4.92
N ALA A 62 13.47 7.32 4.83
CA ALA A 62 12.68 7.16 3.60
C ALA A 62 13.27 8.00 2.46
N GLU A 63 13.65 9.26 2.72
CA GLU A 63 14.37 10.08 1.75
C GLU A 63 15.60 9.34 1.20
N ALA A 64 16.47 8.85 2.08
CA ALA A 64 17.70 8.17 1.69
C ALA A 64 17.45 6.90 0.85
N VAL A 65 16.38 6.14 1.18
CA VAL A 65 16.01 4.91 0.45
C VAL A 65 15.43 5.21 -0.93
N ILE A 66 14.56 6.24 -1.05
CA ILE A 66 13.88 6.54 -2.31
C ILE A 66 14.59 7.57 -3.18
N ALA A 67 15.60 8.26 -2.68
CA ALA A 67 16.36 9.28 -3.42
C ALA A 67 16.88 8.80 -4.78
N PRO A 68 17.40 7.56 -4.93
CA PRO A 68 17.86 7.08 -6.22
C PRO A 68 16.78 7.02 -7.31
N TYR A 69 15.51 7.07 -6.92
CA TYR A 69 14.37 7.02 -7.84
C TYR A 69 13.80 8.39 -8.19
N PHE A 70 14.01 9.41 -7.33
CA PHE A 70 13.30 10.69 -7.46
C PHE A 70 14.18 11.93 -7.41
N ALA A 71 15.41 11.85 -6.85
CA ALA A 71 16.25 13.02 -6.61
C ALA A 71 16.67 13.75 -7.90
N GLU A 72 16.76 13.05 -9.01
CA GLU A 72 17.10 13.65 -10.31
C GLU A 72 15.95 14.54 -10.82
N ALA A 73 14.71 14.08 -10.67
CA ALA A 73 13.52 14.82 -11.11
C ALA A 73 13.14 15.96 -10.17
N LEU A 74 13.40 15.82 -8.87
CA LEU A 74 12.95 16.76 -7.85
C LEU A 74 14.07 17.63 -7.25
N GLY A 75 15.31 17.14 -7.30
CA GLY A 75 16.41 17.68 -6.52
C GLY A 75 16.36 17.29 -5.03
N PRO A 76 17.52 17.25 -4.34
CA PRO A 76 17.61 16.73 -2.97
C PRO A 76 16.78 17.52 -1.94
N ALA A 77 16.75 18.84 -2.02
CA ALA A 77 16.04 19.70 -1.07
C ALA A 77 14.52 19.51 -1.17
N GLU A 78 14.00 19.40 -2.39
CA GLU A 78 12.57 19.20 -2.62
C GLU A 78 12.13 17.78 -2.24
N LEU A 79 12.95 16.77 -2.52
CA LEU A 79 12.67 15.40 -2.09
C LEU A 79 12.63 15.28 -0.55
N ARG A 80 13.57 15.94 0.14
CA ARG A 80 13.56 16.00 1.61
C ARG A 80 12.27 16.61 2.15
N ARG A 81 11.86 17.76 1.62
CA ARG A 81 10.61 18.42 1.99
C ARG A 81 9.41 17.50 1.74
N LEU A 82 9.38 16.85 0.58
CA LEU A 82 8.34 15.89 0.23
C LEU A 82 8.24 14.76 1.26
N CYS A 83 9.37 14.16 1.66
CA CYS A 83 9.39 13.07 2.63
C CYS A 83 8.92 13.54 4.02
N GLN A 84 9.34 14.72 4.46
CA GLN A 84 8.86 15.31 5.71
C GLN A 84 7.36 15.55 5.72
N GLU A 85 6.79 16.04 4.61
CA GLU A 85 5.35 16.23 4.45
C GLU A 85 4.58 14.91 4.31
N ALA A 86 5.15 13.91 3.64
CA ALA A 86 4.45 12.65 3.35
C ALA A 86 4.44 11.70 4.56
N PHE A 87 5.45 11.79 5.43
CA PHE A 87 5.72 10.84 6.51
C PHE A 87 5.82 11.54 7.88
N ASP A 88 4.85 12.40 8.18
CA ASP A 88 4.76 13.23 9.40
C ASP A 88 4.09 12.52 10.59
N PHE A 89 4.09 11.20 10.61
CA PHE A 89 3.47 10.36 11.64
C PHE A 89 4.40 9.20 12.06
N PRO A 90 4.23 8.65 13.28
CA PRO A 90 5.11 7.60 13.80
C PRO A 90 4.94 6.26 13.07
N VAL A 91 6.01 5.44 13.11
CA VAL A 91 6.05 4.07 12.57
C VAL A 91 6.69 3.15 13.62
N PRO A 92 6.01 2.86 14.74
CA PRO A 92 6.58 2.06 15.80
C PRO A 92 6.58 0.56 15.47
N LEU A 93 7.58 -0.15 16.00
CA LEU A 93 7.57 -1.61 16.09
C LEU A 93 7.08 -2.00 17.49
N VAL A 94 5.87 -2.52 17.58
CA VAL A 94 5.23 -2.93 18.84
C VAL A 94 5.36 -4.43 19.02
N ARG A 95 5.78 -4.87 20.21
CA ARG A 95 5.77 -6.28 20.61
C ARG A 95 4.61 -6.51 21.58
N PRO A 96 3.56 -7.21 21.18
CA PRO A 96 2.44 -7.52 22.07
C PRO A 96 2.92 -8.24 23.33
N GLN A 97 2.38 -7.82 24.47
CA GLN A 97 2.69 -8.42 25.76
C GLN A 97 2.11 -9.84 25.87
N GLY A 98 2.58 -10.61 26.87
CA GLY A 98 2.05 -11.95 27.18
C GLY A 98 2.66 -13.12 26.39
N PHE A 99 3.61 -12.85 25.49
CA PHE A 99 4.30 -13.87 24.68
C PHE A 99 5.77 -14.09 25.08
N GLN A 100 6.22 -13.46 26.17
CA GLN A 100 7.60 -13.60 26.66
C GLN A 100 7.92 -15.09 26.93
N GLY A 101 9.08 -15.54 26.47
CA GLY A 101 9.51 -16.94 26.63
C GLY A 101 8.91 -17.95 25.63
N SER A 102 7.98 -17.49 24.77
CA SER A 102 7.45 -18.31 23.67
C SER A 102 8.07 -17.91 22.32
N SER A 103 7.90 -18.76 21.31
CA SER A 103 8.30 -18.42 19.94
C SER A 103 7.59 -17.17 19.42
N SER A 104 6.32 -16.95 19.78
CA SER A 104 5.56 -15.76 19.43
C SER A 104 6.10 -14.47 20.07
N GLY A 105 6.91 -14.56 21.14
CA GLY A 105 7.61 -13.40 21.72
C GLY A 105 8.63 -12.76 20.79
N ARG A 106 9.03 -13.43 19.72
CA ARG A 106 9.88 -12.91 18.64
C ARG A 106 9.10 -12.12 17.58
N ILE A 107 7.76 -12.11 17.65
CA ILE A 107 6.92 -11.41 16.69
C ILE A 107 6.74 -9.94 17.12
N GLY A 108 7.11 -9.02 16.25
CA GLY A 108 6.79 -7.60 16.36
C GLY A 108 5.83 -7.17 15.26
N VAL A 109 4.94 -6.22 15.56
CA VAL A 109 4.04 -5.58 14.59
C VAL A 109 4.60 -4.20 14.25
N LEU A 110 5.02 -3.99 13.01
CA LEU A 110 5.37 -2.67 12.50
C LEU A 110 4.08 -1.94 12.17
N GLU A 111 3.69 -0.98 12.99
CA GLU A 111 2.41 -0.28 12.85
C GLU A 111 2.50 0.80 11.76
N LEU A 112 1.94 0.50 10.59
CA LEU A 112 1.93 1.37 9.41
C LEU A 112 0.61 2.16 9.26
N PHE A 113 -0.12 2.37 10.35
CA PHE A 113 -1.49 2.91 10.32
C PHE A 113 -1.70 4.17 11.16
N HIS A 114 -0.63 4.87 11.51
CA HIS A 114 -0.74 6.12 12.29
C HIS A 114 -0.94 7.38 11.43
N GLY A 115 -0.99 7.22 10.11
CA GLY A 115 -1.32 8.30 9.20
C GLY A 115 -2.82 8.65 9.20
N PRO A 116 -3.23 9.72 8.49
CA PRO A 116 -4.58 10.30 8.57
C PRO A 116 -5.72 9.38 8.13
N SER A 117 -5.47 8.41 7.22
CA SER A 117 -6.48 7.41 6.83
C SER A 117 -6.47 6.17 7.72
N ALA A 118 -5.56 6.10 8.68
CA ALA A 118 -5.32 4.94 9.53
C ALA A 118 -5.08 3.64 8.76
N ALA A 119 -4.33 3.73 7.66
CA ALA A 119 -3.87 2.60 6.87
C ALA A 119 -2.50 2.89 6.25
N PHE A 120 -1.69 1.86 6.02
CA PHE A 120 -0.37 1.97 5.37
C PHE A 120 -0.40 2.66 4.00
N LYS A 121 -1.58 2.77 3.42
CA LYS A 121 -1.79 3.41 2.11
C LYS A 121 -1.47 4.90 2.12
N ASP A 122 -1.50 5.56 3.29
CA ASP A 122 -1.10 6.96 3.45
C ASP A 122 0.32 7.22 2.91
N PHE A 123 1.28 6.37 3.26
CA PHE A 123 2.66 6.51 2.79
C PHE A 123 2.74 6.59 1.27
N ALA A 124 2.11 5.63 0.62
CA ALA A 124 2.20 5.46 -0.83
C ALA A 124 1.42 6.54 -1.59
N VAL A 125 0.22 6.89 -1.13
CA VAL A 125 -0.64 7.86 -1.83
C VAL A 125 -0.15 9.28 -1.59
N ARG A 126 0.26 9.64 -0.36
CA ARG A 126 0.83 10.96 -0.06
C ARG A 126 2.11 11.23 -0.86
N THR A 127 2.97 10.19 -1.00
CA THR A 127 4.16 10.31 -1.86
C THR A 127 3.77 10.47 -3.33
N LEU A 128 2.88 9.62 -3.86
CA LEU A 128 2.46 9.70 -5.26
C LEU A 128 1.90 11.08 -5.61
N VAL A 129 0.96 11.58 -4.81
CA VAL A 129 0.31 12.89 -5.06
C VAL A 129 1.35 14.00 -5.06
N ARG A 130 2.28 14.01 -4.10
CA ARG A 130 3.30 15.05 -3.97
C ARG A 130 4.37 14.98 -5.07
N VAL A 131 4.84 13.78 -5.42
CA VAL A 131 5.76 13.59 -6.56
C VAL A 131 5.08 14.09 -7.85
N THR A 132 3.82 13.69 -8.06
CA THR A 132 3.07 14.10 -9.25
C THR A 132 2.90 15.61 -9.34
N ALA A 133 2.46 16.25 -8.25
CA ALA A 133 2.28 17.71 -8.22
C ALA A 133 3.57 18.46 -8.54
N ARG A 134 4.72 17.97 -8.05
CA ARG A 134 6.02 18.62 -8.26
C ARG A 134 6.64 18.35 -9.62
N VAL A 135 6.50 17.13 -10.14
CA VAL A 135 7.06 16.78 -11.45
C VAL A 135 6.21 17.30 -12.60
N LEU A 136 4.89 17.31 -12.45
CA LEU A 136 3.95 17.66 -13.51
C LEU A 136 3.31 19.04 -13.35
N GLY A 137 3.35 19.64 -12.15
CA GLY A 137 2.59 20.85 -11.82
C GLY A 137 2.93 22.08 -12.66
N ASN A 138 4.18 22.20 -13.12
CA ASN A 138 4.58 23.32 -14.00
C ASN A 138 3.92 23.26 -15.38
N ASP A 139 3.67 22.05 -15.90
CA ASP A 139 3.08 21.86 -17.22
C ASP A 139 1.55 21.75 -17.15
N PHE A 140 1.06 21.30 -16.00
CA PHE A 140 -0.36 21.06 -15.76
C PHE A 140 -0.80 21.75 -14.46
N PRO A 141 -1.33 22.98 -14.54
CA PRO A 141 -1.75 23.74 -13.36
C PRO A 141 -2.87 23.07 -12.56
N GLN A 142 -3.59 22.12 -13.19
CA GLN A 142 -4.59 21.30 -12.52
C GLN A 142 -4.46 19.81 -12.93
N LEU A 143 -4.28 18.96 -11.95
CA LEU A 143 -4.21 17.52 -12.07
C LEU A 143 -5.43 16.89 -11.38
N THR A 144 -6.02 15.84 -11.98
CA THR A 144 -7.13 15.12 -11.35
C THR A 144 -6.71 13.69 -11.02
N VAL A 145 -6.70 13.38 -9.73
CA VAL A 145 -6.50 12.00 -9.24
C VAL A 145 -7.84 11.29 -9.21
N LEU A 146 -7.96 10.22 -9.99
CA LEU A 146 -9.16 9.39 -10.07
C LEU A 146 -8.89 8.03 -9.44
N ALA A 147 -9.74 7.61 -8.52
CA ALA A 147 -9.58 6.35 -7.83
C ALA A 147 -10.91 5.60 -7.69
N ALA A 148 -10.90 4.29 -7.96
CA ALA A 148 -11.91 3.37 -7.49
C ALA A 148 -11.40 2.68 -6.21
N THR A 149 -12.26 2.53 -5.22
CA THR A 149 -11.88 1.95 -3.93
C THR A 149 -12.97 1.09 -3.33
N SER A 150 -12.55 0.05 -2.61
CA SER A 150 -13.41 -0.75 -1.73
C SER A 150 -13.20 -0.42 -0.23
N GLY A 151 -12.55 0.73 0.08
CA GLY A 151 -12.29 1.14 1.46
C GLY A 151 -11.05 2.01 1.65
N ASP A 152 -9.99 1.47 2.25
CA ASP A 152 -8.81 2.21 2.74
C ASP A 152 -8.08 3.07 1.69
N THR A 153 -8.05 2.65 0.42
CA THR A 153 -7.39 3.45 -0.62
C THR A 153 -8.12 4.77 -0.86
N GLY A 154 -9.45 4.78 -0.81
CA GLY A 154 -10.23 5.99 -0.98
C GLY A 154 -9.97 6.99 0.15
N ALA A 155 -9.98 6.54 1.40
CA ALA A 155 -9.63 7.36 2.55
C ALA A 155 -8.24 7.98 2.41
N ALA A 156 -7.25 7.18 1.99
CA ALA A 156 -5.88 7.67 1.77
C ALA A 156 -5.80 8.69 0.61
N VAL A 157 -6.58 8.53 -0.47
CA VAL A 157 -6.65 9.49 -1.58
C VAL A 157 -7.29 10.80 -1.12
N THR A 158 -8.42 10.72 -0.39
CA THR A 158 -9.11 11.88 0.18
C THR A 158 -8.17 12.72 1.04
N GLU A 159 -7.42 12.09 1.95
CA GLU A 159 -6.48 12.79 2.84
C GLU A 159 -5.20 13.26 2.12
N ALA A 160 -4.71 12.51 1.14
CA ALA A 160 -3.47 12.85 0.44
C ALA A 160 -3.61 14.02 -0.54
N CYS A 161 -4.79 14.16 -1.19
CA CYS A 161 -5.06 15.21 -2.17
C CYS A 161 -5.54 16.51 -1.51
N ALA A 162 -6.07 16.41 -0.28
CA ALA A 162 -6.61 17.57 0.42
C ALA A 162 -5.57 18.69 0.60
N GLY A 163 -5.89 19.87 0.08
CA GLY A 163 -5.04 21.07 0.22
C GLY A 163 -3.72 21.05 -0.56
N VAL A 164 -3.50 20.07 -1.45
CA VAL A 164 -2.33 20.09 -2.34
C VAL A 164 -2.63 21.01 -3.53
N PRO A 165 -1.86 22.10 -3.70
CA PRO A 165 -2.11 23.06 -4.77
C PRO A 165 -2.10 22.40 -6.16
N GLY A 166 -3.08 22.75 -7.00
CA GLY A 166 -3.20 22.20 -8.36
C GLY A 166 -3.65 20.74 -8.44
N VAL A 167 -3.95 20.08 -7.34
CA VAL A 167 -4.43 18.69 -7.32
C VAL A 167 -5.85 18.62 -6.81
N ARG A 168 -6.70 17.93 -7.54
CA ARG A 168 -8.04 17.55 -7.12
C ARG A 168 -8.22 16.04 -7.22
N ALA A 169 -9.22 15.49 -6.51
CA ALA A 169 -9.50 14.07 -6.54
C ALA A 169 -10.98 13.76 -6.74
N VAL A 170 -11.25 12.70 -7.49
CA VAL A 170 -12.57 12.08 -7.59
C VAL A 170 -12.44 10.63 -7.16
N VAL A 171 -13.13 10.26 -6.08
CA VAL A 171 -13.06 8.92 -5.48
C VAL A 171 -14.41 8.23 -5.65
N LEU A 172 -14.41 7.13 -6.40
CA LEU A 172 -15.57 6.27 -6.60
C LEU A 172 -15.52 5.08 -5.65
N TYR A 173 -16.63 4.80 -4.97
CA TYR A 173 -16.74 3.62 -4.12
C TYR A 173 -18.15 3.02 -4.18
N PRO A 174 -18.29 1.69 -4.05
CA PRO A 174 -19.59 1.04 -4.08
C PRO A 174 -20.37 1.39 -2.80
N ARG A 175 -21.67 1.56 -2.91
CA ARG A 175 -22.56 1.83 -1.77
C ARG A 175 -22.60 0.68 -0.76
N VAL A 176 -22.33 -0.55 -1.20
CA VAL A 176 -22.32 -1.76 -0.38
C VAL A 176 -20.92 -2.38 -0.37
N GLY A 177 -20.49 -2.90 0.77
CA GLY A 177 -19.18 -3.54 0.91
C GLY A 177 -18.06 -2.65 1.47
N VAL A 178 -18.39 -1.38 1.80
CA VAL A 178 -17.50 -0.45 2.51
C VAL A 178 -18.04 -0.29 3.94
N SER A 179 -17.19 -0.40 4.96
CA SER A 179 -17.64 -0.20 6.34
C SER A 179 -18.05 1.25 6.59
N ALA A 180 -18.95 1.48 7.56
CA ALA A 180 -19.39 2.84 7.91
C ALA A 180 -18.22 3.76 8.29
N VAL A 181 -17.16 3.21 8.91
CA VAL A 181 -15.93 3.96 9.24
C VAL A 181 -15.18 4.34 7.98
N GLN A 182 -14.99 3.39 7.05
CA GLN A 182 -14.31 3.66 5.78
C GLN A 182 -15.11 4.66 4.93
N GLU A 183 -16.45 4.52 4.85
CA GLU A 183 -17.29 5.48 4.14
C GLU A 183 -17.15 6.88 4.73
N SER A 184 -17.20 7.02 6.07
CA SER A 184 -17.04 8.30 6.74
C SER A 184 -15.69 8.97 6.46
N GLN A 185 -14.63 8.18 6.26
CA GLN A 185 -13.31 8.69 5.90
C GLN A 185 -13.23 9.10 4.42
N ILE A 186 -13.84 8.33 3.51
CA ILE A 186 -13.85 8.62 2.07
C ILE A 186 -14.73 9.86 1.78
N ALA A 187 -15.92 9.90 2.35
CA ALA A 187 -16.91 10.96 2.14
C ALA A 187 -16.61 12.24 2.94
N ARG A 188 -15.53 12.24 3.74
CA ARG A 188 -15.15 13.42 4.53
C ARG A 188 -14.91 14.61 3.61
N ALA A 189 -15.61 15.72 3.90
CA ALA A 189 -15.42 16.95 3.15
C ALA A 189 -13.97 17.44 3.24
N ARG A 190 -13.32 17.57 2.11
CA ARG A 190 -11.95 18.07 1.96
C ARG A 190 -11.86 18.99 0.76
N PRO A 191 -11.13 20.12 0.84
CA PRO A 191 -10.92 20.98 -0.31
C PRO A 191 -10.30 20.19 -1.47
N GLY A 192 -10.86 20.33 -2.67
CA GLY A 192 -10.37 19.66 -3.86
C GLY A 192 -10.73 18.19 -4.00
N VAL A 193 -11.61 17.64 -3.15
CA VAL A 193 -11.97 16.21 -3.19
C VAL A 193 -13.46 16.00 -3.30
N VAL A 194 -13.87 15.18 -4.27
CA VAL A 194 -15.26 14.72 -4.46
C VAL A 194 -15.31 13.21 -4.29
N ALA A 195 -16.17 12.74 -3.39
CA ALA A 195 -16.44 11.32 -3.17
C ALA A 195 -17.80 10.94 -3.76
N LEU A 196 -17.82 9.92 -4.61
CA LEU A 196 -19.01 9.43 -5.32
C LEU A 196 -19.36 8.03 -4.82
N SER A 197 -20.50 7.92 -4.14
CA SER A 197 -21.11 6.65 -3.75
C SER A 197 -21.90 6.08 -4.93
N VAL A 198 -21.41 5.00 -5.52
CA VAL A 198 -21.96 4.40 -6.74
C VAL A 198 -22.97 3.30 -6.37
N ASP A 199 -24.12 3.30 -7.02
CA ASP A 199 -25.13 2.25 -6.92
C ASP A 199 -24.73 1.03 -7.78
N GLY A 200 -23.63 0.41 -7.41
CA GLY A 200 -22.96 -0.68 -8.14
C GLY A 200 -21.95 -1.40 -7.27
N THR A 201 -21.15 -2.23 -7.91
CA THR A 201 -20.06 -3.00 -7.30
C THR A 201 -18.72 -2.25 -7.37
N PHE A 202 -17.70 -2.78 -6.70
CA PHE A 202 -16.33 -2.26 -6.84
C PHE A 202 -15.81 -2.41 -8.28
N ASP A 203 -16.18 -3.48 -8.97
CA ASP A 203 -15.79 -3.70 -10.37
C ASP A 203 -16.43 -2.67 -11.29
N ASP A 204 -17.68 -2.25 -11.03
CA ASP A 204 -18.33 -1.15 -11.73
C ASP A 204 -17.56 0.17 -11.55
N CYS A 205 -17.19 0.48 -10.31
CA CYS A 205 -16.35 1.65 -10.01
C CYS A 205 -15.01 1.60 -10.77
N GLN A 206 -14.35 0.44 -10.79
CA GLN A 206 -13.11 0.26 -11.54
C GLN A 206 -13.31 0.42 -13.07
N ALA A 207 -14.40 -0.11 -13.60
CA ALA A 207 -14.73 0.02 -15.02
C ALA A 207 -14.93 1.48 -15.42
N MET A 208 -15.64 2.27 -14.60
CA MET A 208 -15.83 3.71 -14.83
C MET A 208 -14.50 4.47 -14.78
N VAL A 209 -13.63 4.17 -13.81
CA VAL A 209 -12.29 4.78 -13.71
C VAL A 209 -11.44 4.44 -14.93
N LYS A 210 -11.43 3.17 -15.37
CA LYS A 210 -10.69 2.75 -16.57
C LYS A 210 -11.23 3.45 -17.83
N ARG A 211 -12.55 3.59 -17.95
CA ARG A 211 -13.20 4.30 -19.07
C ARG A 211 -12.80 5.78 -19.07
N ALA A 212 -12.83 6.46 -17.94
CA ALA A 212 -12.40 7.86 -17.84
C ALA A 212 -10.92 8.05 -18.20
N LEU A 213 -10.04 7.15 -17.72
CA LEU A 213 -8.60 7.19 -18.03
C LEU A 213 -8.31 6.92 -19.52
N ALA A 214 -9.18 6.19 -20.22
CA ALA A 214 -9.06 5.93 -21.65
C ALA A 214 -9.69 7.05 -22.52
N ASP A 215 -10.53 7.92 -21.94
CA ASP A 215 -11.22 8.99 -22.67
C ASP A 215 -10.26 10.15 -22.98
N GLU A 216 -9.85 10.26 -24.25
CA GLU A 216 -8.95 11.31 -24.71
C GLU A 216 -9.54 12.72 -24.54
N SER A 217 -10.86 12.88 -24.66
CA SER A 217 -11.50 14.18 -24.54
C SER A 217 -11.41 14.74 -23.10
N LEU A 218 -11.54 13.87 -22.11
CA LEU A 218 -11.32 14.21 -20.71
C LEU A 218 -9.85 14.49 -20.41
N ARG A 219 -8.94 13.66 -20.94
CA ARG A 219 -7.49 13.81 -20.72
C ARG A 219 -6.89 15.07 -21.36
N ARG A 220 -7.42 15.51 -22.52
CA ARG A 220 -6.98 16.74 -23.19
C ARG A 220 -7.31 18.00 -22.40
N ARG A 221 -8.40 17.99 -21.63
CA ARG A 221 -8.79 19.12 -20.78
C ARG A 221 -7.95 19.18 -19.52
N ARG A 222 -7.69 18.03 -18.89
CA ARG A 222 -6.90 17.88 -17.65
C ARG A 222 -6.26 16.50 -17.60
N PRO A 223 -5.00 16.37 -17.17
CA PRO A 223 -4.43 15.06 -16.93
C PRO A 223 -5.21 14.30 -15.87
N LEU A 224 -5.67 13.11 -16.22
CA LEU A 224 -6.28 12.17 -15.31
C LEU A 224 -5.22 11.16 -14.86
N LEU A 225 -5.04 11.03 -13.57
CA LEU A 225 -4.06 10.17 -12.94
C LEU A 225 -4.76 9.12 -12.09
N THR A 226 -4.20 7.94 -12.00
CA THR A 226 -4.73 6.94 -11.08
C THR A 226 -3.89 6.83 -9.82
N ALA A 227 -4.57 6.77 -8.67
CA ALA A 227 -3.94 6.43 -7.39
C ALA A 227 -3.93 4.91 -7.11
N ASN A 228 -4.22 4.04 -8.08
CA ASN A 228 -4.24 2.60 -7.89
C ASN A 228 -2.84 2.03 -7.66
N SER A 229 -2.76 0.82 -7.08
CA SER A 229 -1.50 0.15 -6.71
C SER A 229 -0.60 -0.22 -7.88
N ILE A 230 -1.09 -0.12 -9.11
CA ILE A 230 -0.31 -0.34 -10.35
C ILE A 230 0.74 0.74 -10.60
N ASN A 231 0.58 1.96 -10.05
CA ASN A 231 1.58 3.01 -10.20
C ASN A 231 2.85 2.64 -9.40
N PRO A 232 4.05 2.56 -10.03
CA PRO A 232 5.26 2.11 -9.37
C PRO A 232 5.75 3.07 -8.28
N VAL A 233 5.40 4.36 -8.33
CA VAL A 233 5.72 5.31 -7.25
C VAL A 233 5.09 4.87 -5.93
N ARG A 234 3.88 4.30 -5.98
CA ARG A 234 3.24 3.74 -4.79
C ARG A 234 4.00 2.57 -4.18
N LEU A 235 4.62 1.75 -5.01
CA LEU A 235 5.43 0.63 -4.53
C LEU A 235 6.77 1.13 -3.99
N ILE A 236 7.45 2.03 -4.71
CA ILE A 236 8.74 2.61 -4.29
C ILE A 236 8.60 3.30 -2.93
N ALA A 237 7.50 4.04 -2.70
CA ALA A 237 7.22 4.69 -1.41
C ALA A 237 7.05 3.72 -0.22
N GLN A 238 6.86 2.43 -0.45
CA GLN A 238 6.75 1.40 0.57
C GLN A 238 8.07 0.65 0.84
N VAL A 239 9.08 0.83 -0.01
CA VAL A 239 10.41 0.21 0.18
C VAL A 239 11.02 0.56 1.55
N PRO A 240 10.90 1.80 2.06
CA PRO A 240 11.43 2.17 3.36
C PRO A 240 10.90 1.36 4.55
N PHE A 241 9.71 0.71 4.45
CA PHE A 241 9.17 -0.12 5.54
C PHE A 241 10.12 -1.22 5.97
N ALA A 242 10.71 -1.94 5.00
CA ALA A 242 11.63 -3.03 5.26
C ALA A 242 12.94 -2.54 5.89
N PHE A 243 13.48 -1.42 5.41
CA PHE A 243 14.66 -0.79 5.98
C PHE A 243 14.40 -0.31 7.40
N HIS A 244 13.22 0.28 7.64
CA HIS A 244 12.83 0.73 8.97
C HIS A 244 12.64 -0.45 9.93
N ALA A 245 11.95 -1.52 9.50
CA ALA A 245 11.83 -2.75 10.28
C ALA A 245 13.22 -3.29 10.68
N LYS A 246 14.15 -3.40 9.71
CA LYS A 246 15.48 -3.95 9.95
C LYS A 246 16.31 -3.11 10.93
N ARG A 247 16.20 -1.77 10.92
CA ARG A 247 16.92 -0.93 11.88
C ARG A 247 16.33 -0.96 13.30
N LEU A 248 15.06 -1.40 13.45
CA LEU A 248 14.37 -1.48 14.77
C LEU A 248 14.57 -2.84 15.47
N VAL A 249 15.06 -3.85 14.77
CA VAL A 249 15.50 -5.11 15.38
C VAL A 249 16.98 -5.02 15.80
N ALA A 250 17.43 -5.98 16.60
CA ALA A 250 18.82 -5.99 17.07
C ALA A 250 19.82 -6.03 15.90
N PRO A 251 20.96 -5.34 15.98
CA PRO A 251 22.01 -5.42 14.98
C PRO A 251 22.43 -6.87 14.73
N GLY A 252 22.57 -7.26 13.46
CA GLY A 252 22.92 -8.63 13.08
C GLY A 252 21.77 -9.65 13.18
N ALA A 253 20.62 -9.29 13.75
CA ALA A 253 19.49 -10.19 13.88
C ALA A 253 19.04 -10.76 12.52
N ARG A 254 18.78 -12.06 12.47
CA ARG A 254 18.16 -12.74 11.34
C ARG A 254 16.66 -12.45 11.33
N MET A 255 16.27 -11.39 10.62
CA MET A 255 14.89 -10.90 10.57
C MET A 255 14.09 -11.60 9.47
N GLY A 256 12.93 -12.16 9.84
CA GLY A 256 11.85 -12.51 8.93
C GLY A 256 10.86 -11.36 8.77
N VAL A 257 10.26 -11.21 7.61
CA VAL A 257 9.20 -10.24 7.34
C VAL A 257 7.96 -10.96 6.83
N VAL A 258 6.82 -10.69 7.45
CA VAL A 258 5.52 -11.24 7.06
C VAL A 258 4.60 -10.08 6.64
N VAL A 259 4.11 -10.13 5.40
CA VAL A 259 3.33 -9.05 4.80
C VAL A 259 1.91 -9.52 4.50
N PRO A 260 0.88 -8.98 5.17
CA PRO A 260 -0.50 -9.17 4.75
C PRO A 260 -0.69 -8.71 3.30
N SER A 261 -1.11 -9.60 2.43
CA SER A 261 -0.97 -9.44 0.99
C SER A 261 -2.28 -9.68 0.23
N GLY A 262 -2.84 -8.62 -0.39
CA GLY A 262 -3.89 -8.68 -1.40
C GLY A 262 -3.32 -8.39 -2.79
N ASN A 263 -3.22 -7.12 -3.19
CA ASN A 263 -2.67 -6.68 -4.50
C ASN A 263 -1.13 -6.80 -4.65
N LEU A 264 -0.44 -7.41 -3.70
CA LEU A 264 1.01 -7.70 -3.71
C LEU A 264 1.94 -6.48 -3.82
N GLY A 265 1.43 -5.25 -3.67
CA GLY A 265 2.26 -4.04 -3.76
C GLY A 265 3.26 -3.93 -2.60
N ASN A 266 2.80 -4.19 -1.38
CA ASN A 266 3.63 -4.07 -0.18
C ASN A 266 4.72 -5.16 -0.13
N ILE A 267 4.38 -6.43 -0.38
CA ILE A 267 5.39 -7.50 -0.43
C ILE A 267 6.38 -7.30 -1.61
N GLY A 268 5.90 -6.76 -2.75
CA GLY A 268 6.76 -6.38 -3.86
C GLY A 268 7.77 -5.29 -3.45
N ALA A 269 7.37 -4.34 -2.61
CA ALA A 269 8.28 -3.32 -2.07
C ALA A 269 9.36 -3.92 -1.15
N VAL A 270 9.01 -4.91 -0.32
CA VAL A 270 10.02 -5.64 0.49
C VAL A 270 10.96 -6.44 -0.41
N GLN A 271 10.44 -7.08 -1.46
CA GLN A 271 11.29 -7.80 -2.42
C GLN A 271 12.24 -6.83 -3.17
N LEU A 272 11.76 -5.63 -3.52
CA LEU A 272 12.62 -4.60 -4.08
C LEU A 272 13.70 -4.16 -3.07
N ALA A 273 13.37 -3.98 -1.78
CA ALA A 273 14.35 -3.69 -0.73
C ALA A 273 15.44 -4.77 -0.63
N ARG A 274 15.06 -6.06 -0.72
CA ARG A 274 16.03 -7.17 -0.76
C ARG A 274 16.93 -7.12 -1.99
N ARG A 275 16.37 -6.75 -3.13
CA ARG A 275 17.14 -6.54 -4.38
C ARG A 275 18.06 -5.31 -4.29
N MET A 276 17.77 -4.34 -3.42
CA MET A 276 18.63 -3.21 -3.08
C MET A 276 19.78 -3.59 -2.12
N GLY A 277 19.83 -4.83 -1.65
CA GLY A 277 20.86 -5.33 -0.74
C GLY A 277 20.43 -5.39 0.73
N LEU A 278 19.14 -5.15 1.06
CA LEU A 278 18.67 -5.30 2.43
C LEU A 278 18.58 -6.79 2.82
N GLU A 279 19.23 -7.16 3.90
CA GLU A 279 19.16 -8.52 4.44
C GLU A 279 17.83 -8.77 5.15
N VAL A 280 17.00 -9.64 4.55
CA VAL A 280 15.77 -10.19 5.12
C VAL A 280 15.84 -11.70 4.95
N ALA A 281 15.99 -12.42 6.06
CA ALA A 281 16.26 -13.86 6.06
C ALA A 281 15.08 -14.69 5.56
N ALA A 282 13.84 -14.26 5.83
CA ALA A 282 12.62 -14.88 5.31
C ALA A 282 11.62 -13.81 4.90
N LEU A 283 10.92 -13.99 3.78
CA LEU A 283 9.85 -13.10 3.32
C LEU A 283 8.61 -13.93 2.98
N VAL A 284 7.51 -13.64 3.69
CA VAL A 284 6.26 -14.38 3.57
C VAL A 284 5.12 -13.46 3.15
N ALA A 285 4.43 -13.79 2.06
CA ALA A 285 3.13 -13.25 1.70
C ALA A 285 2.05 -13.98 2.51
N ALA A 286 1.51 -13.31 3.51
CA ALA A 286 0.36 -13.81 4.26
C ALA A 286 -0.92 -13.40 3.52
N THR A 287 -1.68 -14.36 3.02
CA THR A 287 -2.88 -14.14 2.20
C THR A 287 -4.11 -14.74 2.86
N ASN A 288 -5.30 -14.24 2.52
CA ASN A 288 -6.54 -14.94 2.83
C ASN A 288 -6.88 -15.98 1.73
N VAL A 289 -8.02 -16.63 1.83
CA VAL A 289 -8.45 -17.72 0.94
C VAL A 289 -8.62 -17.32 -0.53
N ASN A 290 -8.66 -16.02 -0.82
CA ASN A 290 -8.89 -15.51 -2.17
C ASN A 290 -7.64 -15.57 -3.07
N SER A 291 -6.44 -15.47 -2.49
CA SER A 291 -5.22 -15.31 -3.28
C SER A 291 -4.82 -16.59 -4.02
N PRO A 292 -4.50 -16.49 -5.32
CA PRO A 292 -3.91 -17.61 -6.08
C PRO A 292 -2.40 -17.79 -5.83
N LEU A 293 -1.76 -16.92 -5.05
CA LEU A 293 -0.31 -16.90 -4.90
C LEU A 293 0.27 -18.16 -4.25
N PRO A 294 -0.30 -18.72 -3.16
CA PRO A 294 0.19 -19.98 -2.58
C PRO A 294 0.13 -21.14 -3.57
N GLU A 295 -0.96 -21.25 -4.35
CA GLU A 295 -1.09 -22.29 -5.38
C GLU A 295 -0.05 -22.10 -6.50
N LEU A 296 0.14 -20.87 -6.97
CA LEU A 296 1.16 -20.55 -7.98
C LEU A 296 2.56 -20.95 -7.51
N PHE A 297 2.91 -20.68 -6.25
CA PHE A 297 4.25 -21.01 -5.74
C PHE A 297 4.45 -22.51 -5.49
N ALA A 298 3.38 -23.23 -5.16
CA ALA A 298 3.43 -24.68 -4.95
C ALA A 298 3.43 -25.47 -6.28
N THR A 299 2.67 -25.01 -7.29
CA THR A 299 2.39 -25.79 -8.51
C THR A 299 2.98 -25.19 -9.79
N GLY A 300 3.40 -23.93 -9.77
CA GLY A 300 3.79 -23.17 -10.96
C GLY A 300 2.61 -22.71 -11.84
N GLN A 301 1.37 -23.03 -11.46
CA GLN A 301 0.18 -22.68 -12.23
C GLN A 301 -0.53 -21.49 -11.63
N TYR A 302 -0.65 -20.42 -12.42
CA TYR A 302 -1.44 -19.26 -12.05
C TYR A 302 -2.91 -19.42 -12.44
N ARG A 303 -3.81 -19.38 -11.47
CA ARG A 303 -5.26 -19.52 -11.65
C ARG A 303 -5.97 -18.38 -10.95
N PRO A 304 -6.20 -17.24 -11.63
CA PRO A 304 -7.00 -16.15 -11.08
C PRO A 304 -8.43 -16.63 -10.79
N ARG A 305 -9.03 -16.07 -9.74
CA ARG A 305 -10.36 -16.47 -9.28
C ARG A 305 -11.20 -15.26 -8.90
N ARG A 306 -12.52 -15.43 -8.91
CA ARG A 306 -13.40 -14.42 -8.32
C ARG A 306 -13.23 -14.41 -6.80
N ALA A 307 -13.05 -13.22 -6.24
CA ALA A 307 -12.92 -13.07 -4.80
C ALA A 307 -14.27 -13.28 -4.08
N THR A 308 -14.21 -13.85 -2.89
CA THR A 308 -15.33 -13.99 -1.95
C THR A 308 -15.07 -13.14 -0.72
N PRO A 309 -16.11 -12.55 -0.09
CA PRO A 309 -15.95 -11.73 1.11
C PRO A 309 -15.32 -12.52 2.27
N THR A 310 -14.35 -11.88 2.97
CA THR A 310 -13.71 -12.40 4.17
C THR A 310 -13.61 -11.32 5.25
N ALA A 311 -13.23 -11.71 6.47
CA ALA A 311 -12.95 -10.77 7.56
C ALA A 311 -11.83 -9.77 7.19
N SER A 312 -10.85 -10.18 6.36
CA SER A 312 -9.74 -9.35 5.86
C SER A 312 -10.03 -8.74 4.49
N ASN A 313 -11.15 -8.03 4.37
CA ASN A 313 -11.78 -7.61 3.11
C ASN A 313 -10.87 -6.85 2.13
N ALA A 314 -9.90 -6.06 2.61
CA ALA A 314 -8.96 -5.35 1.73
C ALA A 314 -7.95 -6.29 1.03
N MET A 315 -7.94 -7.58 1.39
CA MET A 315 -7.15 -8.64 0.78
C MET A 315 -8.02 -9.59 -0.09
N ASP A 316 -9.32 -9.31 -0.28
CA ASP A 316 -10.22 -10.08 -1.14
C ASP A 316 -9.91 -9.86 -2.62
N ILE A 317 -8.76 -10.38 -3.04
CA ILE A 317 -8.18 -10.18 -4.37
C ILE A 317 -7.84 -11.55 -4.97
N GLY A 318 -8.61 -11.94 -5.99
CA GLY A 318 -8.39 -13.20 -6.72
C GLY A 318 -7.50 -13.06 -7.96
N ASP A 319 -7.17 -11.82 -8.36
CA ASP A 319 -6.25 -11.48 -9.47
C ASP A 319 -5.38 -10.28 -9.07
N PRO A 320 -4.26 -10.51 -8.34
CA PRO A 320 -3.46 -9.44 -7.78
C PRO A 320 -2.70 -8.64 -8.82
N ASN A 321 -2.96 -7.33 -8.88
CA ASN A 321 -2.40 -6.42 -9.87
C ASN A 321 -0.86 -6.38 -9.93
N ASN A 322 -0.15 -6.57 -8.81
CA ASN A 322 1.32 -6.47 -8.77
C ASN A 322 2.04 -7.83 -8.91
N LEU A 323 1.33 -8.89 -9.29
CA LEU A 323 1.95 -10.21 -9.48
C LEU A 323 3.12 -10.15 -10.47
N ALA A 324 2.94 -9.49 -11.61
CA ALA A 324 3.99 -9.38 -12.63
C ALA A 324 5.29 -8.75 -12.08
N ARG A 325 5.18 -7.72 -11.21
CA ARG A 325 6.36 -7.12 -10.55
C ARG A 325 7.02 -8.07 -9.56
N LEU A 326 6.22 -8.75 -8.75
CA LEU A 326 6.75 -9.70 -7.77
C LEU A 326 7.50 -10.83 -8.46
N LEU A 327 6.98 -11.36 -9.56
CA LEU A 327 7.64 -12.39 -10.36
C LEU A 327 8.91 -11.89 -11.02
N ALA A 328 8.89 -10.70 -11.64
CA ALA A 328 10.07 -10.09 -12.25
C ALA A 328 11.23 -9.87 -11.24
N TRP A 329 10.92 -9.61 -9.97
CA TRP A 329 11.94 -9.44 -8.93
C TRP A 329 12.25 -10.73 -8.15
N ARG A 330 11.43 -11.78 -8.29
CA ARG A 330 11.69 -13.10 -7.72
C ARG A 330 12.71 -13.87 -8.54
N GLU A 331 12.68 -13.75 -9.85
CA GLU A 331 13.62 -14.42 -10.76
C GLU A 331 15.06 -13.98 -10.49
N GLY A 332 15.95 -14.94 -10.23
CA GLY A 332 17.35 -14.67 -9.84
C GLY A 332 17.52 -13.90 -8.53
N GLY A 333 16.45 -13.75 -7.72
CA GLY A 333 16.46 -13.06 -6.44
C GLY A 333 16.17 -13.98 -5.26
N PRO A 334 16.18 -13.43 -4.02
CA PRO A 334 15.87 -14.19 -2.81
C PRO A 334 14.44 -14.74 -2.81
N ALA A 335 14.24 -15.95 -2.28
CA ALA A 335 12.95 -16.62 -2.26
C ALA A 335 11.87 -15.84 -1.49
N VAL A 336 10.65 -15.87 -2.02
CA VAL A 336 9.42 -15.39 -1.36
C VAL A 336 8.51 -16.59 -1.20
N SER A 337 7.99 -16.80 0.00
CA SER A 337 6.96 -17.82 0.26
C SER A 337 5.57 -17.18 0.37
N ALA A 338 4.52 -17.97 0.25
CA ALA A 338 3.14 -17.53 0.43
C ALA A 338 2.35 -18.56 1.22
N VAL A 339 1.50 -18.09 2.12
CA VAL A 339 0.64 -18.94 2.94
C VAL A 339 -0.79 -18.38 2.94
N THR A 340 -1.76 -19.28 3.11
CA THR A 340 -3.18 -18.93 3.26
C THR A 340 -3.59 -19.05 4.71
N VAL A 341 -4.32 -18.04 5.20
CA VAL A 341 -4.96 -18.02 6.53
C VAL A 341 -6.44 -17.77 6.33
N ASP A 342 -7.29 -18.65 6.84
CA ASP A 342 -8.74 -18.51 6.76
C ASP A 342 -9.32 -17.60 7.86
N ASP A 343 -10.62 -17.28 7.78
CA ASP A 343 -11.27 -16.38 8.72
C ASP A 343 -11.29 -16.94 10.15
N ARG A 344 -11.46 -18.26 10.33
CA ARG A 344 -11.42 -18.87 11.66
C ARG A 344 -10.04 -18.66 12.29
N GLN A 345 -8.98 -18.94 11.57
CA GLN A 345 -7.60 -18.74 12.03
C GLN A 345 -7.31 -17.28 12.33
N THR A 346 -7.86 -16.38 11.50
CA THR A 346 -7.75 -14.91 11.66
C THR A 346 -8.41 -14.45 12.96
N ILE A 347 -9.67 -14.82 13.18
CA ILE A 347 -10.42 -14.46 14.40
C ILE A 347 -9.77 -15.07 15.65
N ASP A 348 -9.32 -16.34 15.58
CA ASP A 348 -8.62 -17.00 16.68
C ASP A 348 -7.30 -16.29 17.03
N ALA A 349 -6.52 -15.84 16.04
CA ALA A 349 -5.31 -15.04 16.26
C ALA A 349 -5.64 -13.72 16.96
N MET A 350 -6.69 -12.98 16.52
CA MET A 350 -7.15 -11.74 17.16
C MET A 350 -7.49 -11.98 18.64
N ARG A 351 -8.24 -13.04 18.93
CA ARG A 351 -8.64 -13.41 20.31
C ARG A 351 -7.43 -13.73 21.19
N ARG A 352 -6.51 -14.57 20.72
CA ARG A 352 -5.32 -14.96 21.47
C ARG A 352 -4.42 -13.75 21.79
N VAL A 353 -4.16 -12.91 20.80
CA VAL A 353 -3.27 -11.75 21.00
C VAL A 353 -3.88 -10.75 21.97
N ARG A 354 -5.18 -10.48 21.88
CA ARG A 354 -5.87 -9.61 22.85
C ARG A 354 -5.88 -10.21 24.26
N ALA A 355 -6.19 -11.52 24.39
CA ALA A 355 -6.23 -12.18 25.67
C ALA A 355 -4.86 -12.23 26.37
N ALA A 356 -3.76 -12.36 25.62
CA ALA A 356 -2.41 -12.44 26.15
C ALA A 356 -1.92 -11.10 26.76
N GLY A 357 -2.21 -9.97 26.11
CA GLY A 357 -1.62 -8.69 26.53
C GLY A 357 -2.43 -7.44 26.13
N GLY A 358 -3.70 -7.60 25.76
CA GLY A 358 -4.60 -6.47 25.44
C GLY A 358 -4.37 -5.86 24.04
N TYR A 359 -3.36 -6.30 23.28
CA TYR A 359 -3.10 -5.75 21.95
C TYR A 359 -4.17 -6.20 20.96
N VAL A 360 -4.73 -5.24 20.22
CA VAL A 360 -5.81 -5.51 19.26
C VAL A 360 -5.25 -5.46 17.83
N LEU A 361 -5.22 -6.61 17.18
CA LEU A 361 -4.90 -6.70 15.75
C LEU A 361 -6.13 -6.34 14.90
N CYS A 362 -5.93 -5.67 13.76
CA CYS A 362 -6.94 -5.67 12.71
C CYS A 362 -6.94 -7.03 11.99
N PRO A 363 -8.02 -7.43 11.29
CA PRO A 363 -8.09 -8.75 10.66
C PRO A 363 -6.94 -9.00 9.67
N HIS A 364 -6.50 -8.00 8.91
CA HIS A 364 -5.36 -8.13 8.01
C HIS A 364 -4.06 -8.42 8.76
N SER A 365 -3.78 -7.69 9.84
CA SER A 365 -2.59 -7.93 10.67
C SER A 365 -2.67 -9.27 11.38
N ALA A 366 -3.88 -9.78 11.69
CA ALA A 366 -4.09 -11.09 12.28
C ALA A 366 -3.76 -12.24 11.31
N VAL A 367 -4.08 -12.07 10.02
CA VAL A 367 -3.58 -12.97 8.95
C VAL A 367 -2.05 -13.01 8.97
N GLY A 368 -1.40 -11.86 9.05
CA GLY A 368 0.06 -11.77 9.14
C GLY A 368 0.62 -12.39 10.42
N TRP A 369 -0.05 -12.17 11.57
CA TRP A 369 0.37 -12.75 12.86
C TRP A 369 0.33 -14.27 12.82
N LYS A 370 -0.79 -14.85 12.34
CA LYS A 370 -0.91 -16.31 12.23
C LYS A 370 0.16 -16.89 11.29
N ALA A 371 0.39 -16.25 10.15
CA ALA A 371 1.45 -16.65 9.22
C ALA A 371 2.85 -16.57 9.86
N ALA A 372 3.10 -15.61 10.75
CA ALA A 372 4.35 -15.49 11.49
C ALA A 372 4.51 -16.61 12.53
N GLU A 373 3.43 -16.99 13.23
CA GLU A 373 3.44 -18.15 14.12
C GLU A 373 3.78 -19.44 13.35
N ASP A 374 3.16 -19.64 12.17
CA ASP A 374 3.43 -20.79 11.32
C ASP A 374 4.87 -20.80 10.79
N LEU A 375 5.39 -19.65 10.38
CA LEU A 375 6.79 -19.51 9.98
C LEU A 375 7.72 -19.94 11.12
N LEU A 376 7.50 -19.44 12.32
CA LEU A 376 8.34 -19.75 13.50
C LEU A 376 8.29 -21.22 13.93
N ALA A 377 7.25 -21.95 13.55
CA ALA A 377 7.13 -23.39 13.78
C ALA A 377 7.94 -24.24 12.79
N THR A 378 8.43 -23.66 11.69
CA THR A 378 9.28 -24.37 10.72
C THR A 378 10.75 -24.43 11.18
N ALA A 379 11.53 -25.38 10.63
CA ALA A 379 12.95 -25.50 10.93
C ALA A 379 13.75 -24.24 10.54
N ASP A 380 13.39 -23.59 9.43
CA ASP A 380 14.03 -22.34 9.00
C ASP A 380 13.59 -21.14 9.86
N GLY A 381 12.33 -21.09 10.25
CA GLY A 381 11.79 -20.05 11.13
C GLY A 381 12.36 -20.15 12.55
N ALA A 382 12.67 -21.35 13.03
CA ALA A 382 13.33 -21.54 14.32
C ALA A 382 14.69 -20.83 14.44
N ARG A 383 15.34 -20.57 13.30
CA ARG A 383 16.63 -19.87 13.21
C ARG A 383 16.50 -18.33 13.11
N LEU A 384 15.29 -17.80 13.05
CA LEU A 384 15.05 -16.35 13.02
C LEU A 384 15.13 -15.80 14.45
N ASP A 385 15.77 -14.65 14.61
CA ASP A 385 15.82 -13.94 15.89
C ASP A 385 14.57 -13.07 16.08
N ASP A 386 14.09 -12.47 15.01
CA ASP A 386 12.92 -11.59 14.96
C ASP A 386 12.06 -11.87 13.74
N VAL A 387 10.73 -11.76 13.91
CA VAL A 387 9.77 -11.76 12.82
C VAL A 387 8.93 -10.48 12.90
N VAL A 388 8.95 -9.70 11.84
CA VAL A 388 8.20 -8.44 11.76
C VAL A 388 6.97 -8.63 10.87
N VAL A 389 5.79 -8.49 11.45
CA VAL A 389 4.50 -8.43 10.75
C VAL A 389 4.19 -6.98 10.41
N PHE A 390 3.82 -6.70 9.18
CA PHE A 390 3.38 -5.35 8.81
C PHE A 390 1.93 -5.12 9.24
N GLY A 391 1.73 -4.20 10.17
CA GLY A 391 0.43 -3.74 10.64
C GLY A 391 -0.18 -2.76 9.64
N THR A 392 -1.13 -3.21 8.84
CA THR A 392 -1.57 -2.50 7.63
C THR A 392 -2.70 -1.52 7.84
N ALA A 393 -3.52 -1.69 8.88
CA ALA A 393 -4.66 -0.82 9.18
C ALA A 393 -4.95 -0.80 10.69
N HIS A 394 -5.52 0.31 11.15
CA HIS A 394 -5.98 0.44 12.52
C HIS A 394 -7.22 -0.45 12.75
N PRO A 395 -7.29 -1.23 13.84
CA PRO A 395 -8.37 -2.19 14.07
C PRO A 395 -9.78 -1.54 14.16
N ALA A 396 -9.90 -0.32 14.66
CA ALA A 396 -11.18 0.40 14.73
C ALA A 396 -11.89 0.64 13.38
N LYS A 397 -11.23 0.37 12.26
CA LYS A 397 -11.83 0.44 10.91
C LYS A 397 -12.77 -0.75 10.62
N PHE A 398 -12.74 -1.79 11.45
CA PHE A 398 -13.42 -3.07 11.23
C PHE A 398 -14.34 -3.42 12.41
N PRO A 399 -15.35 -2.57 12.74
CA PRO A 399 -16.18 -2.76 13.92
C PRO A 399 -16.96 -4.09 13.90
N ASP A 400 -17.40 -4.56 12.71
CA ASP A 400 -18.13 -5.81 12.58
C ASP A 400 -17.25 -7.02 12.93
N VAL A 401 -15.97 -7.00 12.48
CA VAL A 401 -14.99 -8.05 12.81
C VAL A 401 -14.61 -7.97 14.29
N LEU A 402 -14.50 -6.77 14.88
CA LEU A 402 -14.26 -6.63 16.32
C LEU A 402 -15.43 -7.17 17.14
N GLN A 403 -16.68 -6.95 16.68
CA GLN A 403 -17.88 -7.52 17.31
C GLN A 403 -17.86 -9.05 17.24
N GLU A 404 -17.52 -9.63 16.10
CA GLU A 404 -17.39 -11.09 15.94
C GLU A 404 -16.27 -11.68 16.81
N ALA A 405 -15.11 -11.04 16.81
CA ALA A 405 -13.95 -11.55 17.53
C ALA A 405 -14.10 -11.42 19.05
N PHE A 406 -14.69 -10.33 19.54
CA PHE A 406 -14.60 -9.93 20.93
C PHE A 406 -15.95 -9.69 21.61
N GLY A 407 -17.08 -9.73 20.89
CA GLY A 407 -18.38 -9.29 21.39
C GLY A 407 -18.47 -7.78 21.63
N ASP A 408 -17.51 -7.00 21.10
CA ASP A 408 -17.39 -5.56 21.35
C ASP A 408 -16.86 -4.84 20.09
N ALA A 409 -17.74 -4.22 19.33
CA ALA A 409 -17.39 -3.43 18.14
C ALA A 409 -16.47 -2.24 18.44
N ARG A 410 -16.37 -1.82 19.72
CA ARG A 410 -15.55 -0.71 20.20
C ARG A 410 -14.29 -1.19 20.92
N ALA A 411 -13.91 -2.45 20.78
CA ALA A 411 -12.69 -3.01 21.37
C ALA A 411 -11.42 -2.23 20.98
N SER A 412 -11.49 -1.44 19.88
CA SER A 412 -10.51 -0.42 19.51
C SER A 412 -11.22 0.86 19.11
N ARG A 413 -10.67 2.01 19.45
CA ARG A 413 -11.24 3.33 19.12
C ARG A 413 -10.32 4.09 18.20
N PHE A 414 -10.92 4.78 17.25
CA PHE A 414 -10.21 5.66 16.34
C PHE A 414 -10.21 7.09 16.90
N PRO A 415 -9.05 7.70 17.12
CA PRO A 415 -9.01 9.10 17.55
C PRO A 415 -9.53 10.02 16.45
N GLY A 416 -10.50 10.86 16.76
CA GLY A 416 -10.94 11.93 15.86
C GLY A 416 -11.92 11.53 14.75
N GLN A 417 -12.77 10.53 14.98
CA GLN A 417 -13.87 10.22 14.07
C GLN A 417 -14.86 11.40 14.06
N LEU A 418 -14.85 12.18 12.98
CA LEU A 418 -15.82 13.25 12.75
C LEU A 418 -16.96 12.71 11.88
N PRO A 419 -18.22 13.16 12.10
CA PRO A 419 -19.31 12.83 11.20
C PRO A 419 -18.97 13.31 9.78
N ALA A 420 -19.11 12.44 8.80
CA ALA A 420 -18.98 12.81 7.40
C ALA A 420 -20.28 13.40 6.88
N PRO A 421 -20.25 14.37 5.97
CA PRO A 421 -21.44 14.79 5.25
C PRO A 421 -22.01 13.61 4.45
N ALA A 422 -23.28 13.68 4.09
CA ALA A 422 -23.89 12.68 3.22
C ALA A 422 -23.12 12.60 1.90
N PRO A 423 -22.74 11.40 1.45
CA PRO A 423 -21.98 11.27 0.21
C PRO A 423 -22.82 11.67 -1.01
N LEU A 424 -22.16 12.17 -2.05
CA LEU A 424 -22.81 12.38 -3.33
C LEU A 424 -23.10 11.02 -3.98
N ARG A 425 -24.38 10.67 -4.07
CA ARG A 425 -24.83 9.39 -4.63
C ARG A 425 -25.05 9.50 -6.12
N ILE A 426 -24.56 8.51 -6.86
CA ILE A 426 -24.79 8.39 -8.32
C ILE A 426 -25.24 6.96 -8.66
N GLY A 427 -26.02 6.83 -9.74
CA GLY A 427 -26.31 5.53 -10.33
C GLY A 427 -25.02 4.87 -10.90
N ASN A 428 -25.15 3.62 -11.35
CA ASN A 428 -24.10 2.97 -12.13
C ASN A 428 -24.07 3.55 -13.56
N ASP A 429 -23.70 4.83 -13.65
CA ASP A 429 -23.73 5.64 -14.86
C ASP A 429 -22.45 6.44 -15.04
N PHE A 430 -21.72 6.14 -16.10
CA PHE A 430 -20.48 6.83 -16.43
C PHE A 430 -20.68 8.32 -16.75
N GLU A 431 -21.81 8.71 -17.32
CA GLU A 431 -22.07 10.12 -17.68
C GLU A 431 -22.21 10.99 -16.41
N ALA A 432 -22.66 10.41 -15.29
CA ALA A 432 -22.64 11.11 -14.01
C ALA A 432 -21.21 11.39 -13.54
N VAL A 433 -20.29 10.40 -13.66
CA VAL A 433 -18.86 10.58 -13.36
C VAL A 433 -18.24 11.61 -14.30
N ARG A 434 -18.54 11.54 -15.60
CA ARG A 434 -18.05 12.47 -16.62
C ARG A 434 -18.43 13.92 -16.29
N ARG A 435 -19.69 14.18 -15.95
CA ARG A 435 -20.14 15.53 -15.53
C ARG A 435 -19.34 16.06 -14.34
N VAL A 436 -19.04 15.24 -13.35
CA VAL A 436 -18.20 15.65 -12.20
C VAL A 436 -16.77 15.95 -12.65
N LEU A 437 -16.18 15.15 -13.53
CA LEU A 437 -14.82 15.36 -14.04
C LEU A 437 -14.73 16.64 -14.91
N GLU A 438 -15.78 16.99 -15.65
CA GLU A 438 -15.83 18.19 -16.48
C GLU A 438 -16.19 19.46 -15.71
N SER A 439 -16.85 19.33 -14.55
CA SER A 439 -17.27 20.45 -13.71
C SER A 439 -16.06 21.16 -13.08
N GLU A 440 -16.14 22.48 -13.02
CA GLU A 440 -15.24 23.33 -12.20
C GLU A 440 -15.84 23.61 -10.81
N ALA A 441 -17.14 23.41 -10.67
CA ALA A 441 -17.87 23.60 -9.43
C ALA A 441 -17.84 22.33 -8.57
N GLY A 442 -17.57 22.49 -7.29
CA GLY A 442 -17.59 21.39 -6.31
C GLY A 442 -16.22 20.89 -5.85
N PHE A 443 -15.12 21.56 -6.22
CA PHE A 443 -13.75 21.30 -5.77
C PHE A 443 -13.21 22.46 -4.93
#